data_ba0774fc1c71b3d4eb4071d2089bf926
#
_entry.id   ba0774fc1c71b3d4eb4071d2089bf926
#
_cell.length_a   1.000
_cell.length_b   1.000
_cell.length_c   1.000
_cell.angle_alpha   90.00
_cell.angle_beta   90.00
_cell.angle_gamma   90.00
#
_symmetry.space_group_name_H-M   'P 1'
#
loop_
_entity.id
_entity.type
_entity.pdbx_description
1 polymer ?
#
loop_
_entity_poly.entity_id
_entity_poly.type
_entity_poly.pdbx_seq_one_letter_code
_entity_poly.pdbx_strand_id
1 'polypeptide(L)'
;MHPRLSPTVRALNAAAAATLLLGLAAPLGAQGAVDPNVAPRAAELERIGERQLGTEMLGRYLAVAQSDGRAWFLLARFYRLDARDWHRSGHRTSPDAELYLALSDVAIEEAVKLEVDSAPLYGALVAVDRALVTIEEQGWSHLAGSDVLPPLPPMVLELGRNLVANCPSGGVILAGSELEGVAVWYGVMGPGGRSDLLPVRPDLYAIDGRYRSQTARALGVSDSLGIRPALAAASAARAVCLTPNADSTLVPDEQPRIERLVRIIGPGDVPANAGLGFTQLVLDQETGSSVWSRDVLSVYGVASRRNPLLCRSLASVAGVLPGGACRP
;
A
#
# COMPACT_ATOMS: atom_id res chain seq x y z
N MET A 1 -19.66 -20.55 -13.69
CA MET A 1 -18.89 -21.68 -13.10
C MET A 1 -17.49 -21.59 -13.67
N HIS A 2 -16.57 -20.93 -12.97
CA HIS A 2 -15.16 -20.88 -13.35
C HIS A 2 -14.37 -21.79 -12.42
N PRO A 3 -13.38 -22.54 -12.94
CA PRO A 3 -12.61 -23.45 -12.13
C PRO A 3 -11.77 -22.64 -11.14
N ARG A 4 -12.02 -22.84 -9.85
CA ARG A 4 -11.10 -22.45 -8.79
C ARG A 4 -9.79 -23.18 -9.07
N LEU A 5 -8.70 -22.47 -9.32
CA LEU A 5 -7.37 -23.07 -9.34
C LEU A 5 -7.21 -23.82 -8.01
N SER A 6 -7.03 -25.11 -8.11
CA SER A 6 -6.94 -25.97 -6.93
C SER A 6 -5.72 -25.58 -6.09
N PRO A 7 -5.76 -25.79 -4.77
CA PRO A 7 -4.60 -25.53 -3.89
C PRO A 7 -3.33 -26.26 -4.35
N THR A 8 -3.47 -27.33 -5.11
CA THR A 8 -2.37 -28.05 -5.75
C THR A 8 -1.63 -27.26 -6.82
N VAL A 9 -2.30 -26.38 -7.57
CA VAL A 9 -1.65 -25.52 -8.58
C VAL A 9 -0.87 -24.39 -7.90
N ARG A 10 -1.38 -23.83 -6.79
CA ARG A 10 -0.65 -22.86 -5.97
C ARG A 10 0.60 -23.48 -5.33
N ALA A 11 0.50 -24.72 -4.85
CA ALA A 11 1.65 -25.43 -4.27
C ALA A 11 2.70 -25.81 -5.33
N LEU A 12 2.29 -26.14 -6.56
CA LEU A 12 3.22 -26.43 -7.65
C LEU A 12 3.96 -25.19 -8.14
N ASN A 13 3.31 -24.02 -8.19
CA ASN A 13 3.96 -22.78 -8.57
C ASN A 13 4.92 -22.28 -7.48
N ALA A 14 4.58 -22.44 -6.20
CA ALA A 14 5.48 -22.13 -5.09
C ALA A 14 6.70 -23.08 -5.05
N ALA A 15 6.49 -24.38 -5.33
CA ALA A 15 7.57 -25.34 -5.41
C ALA A 15 8.50 -25.09 -6.61
N ALA A 16 7.96 -24.69 -7.76
CA ALA A 16 8.76 -24.32 -8.94
C ALA A 16 9.58 -23.05 -8.69
N ALA A 17 9.03 -22.03 -8.01
CA ALA A 17 9.75 -20.83 -7.61
C ALA A 17 10.88 -21.14 -6.61
N ALA A 18 10.62 -21.99 -5.62
CA ALA A 18 11.63 -22.44 -4.66
C ALA A 18 12.73 -23.26 -5.34
N THR A 19 12.41 -24.06 -6.35
CA THR A 19 13.40 -24.87 -7.09
C THR A 19 14.27 -23.99 -8.01
N LEU A 20 13.75 -22.90 -8.55
CA LEU A 20 14.53 -21.92 -9.31
C LEU A 20 15.52 -21.16 -8.42
N LEU A 21 15.14 -20.86 -7.18
CA LEU A 21 16.05 -20.24 -6.18
C LEU A 21 17.10 -21.24 -5.67
N LEU A 22 16.77 -22.54 -5.57
CA LEU A 22 17.68 -23.59 -5.11
C LEU A 22 18.53 -24.21 -6.25
N GLY A 23 18.12 -24.06 -7.51
CA GLY A 23 18.81 -24.62 -8.67
C GLY A 23 20.14 -23.95 -9.06
N LEU A 24 20.49 -22.85 -8.39
CA LEU A 24 21.80 -22.19 -8.49
C LEU A 24 22.82 -22.68 -7.45
N ALA A 25 22.72 -23.94 -7.01
CA ALA A 25 23.72 -24.56 -6.16
C ALA A 25 25.09 -24.57 -6.91
N ALA A 26 25.85 -23.51 -6.69
CA ALA A 26 27.26 -23.50 -7.03
C ALA A 26 27.99 -24.59 -6.21
N PRO A 27 29.05 -25.21 -6.73
CA PRO A 27 29.76 -26.27 -6.03
C PRO A 27 30.23 -25.79 -4.66
N LEU A 28 30.01 -26.62 -3.64
CA LEU A 28 30.41 -26.48 -2.25
C LEU A 28 31.97 -26.40 -2.16
N GLY A 29 32.56 -25.27 -2.46
CA GLY A 29 33.99 -25.11 -2.47
C GLY A 29 34.54 -23.74 -2.21
N ALA A 30 33.72 -22.71 -2.19
CA ALA A 30 34.16 -21.36 -1.90
C ALA A 30 33.33 -20.77 -0.74
N GLN A 31 33.72 -21.09 0.49
CA GLN A 31 33.37 -20.24 1.66
C GLN A 31 34.19 -18.93 1.53
N GLY A 32 33.90 -18.16 0.48
CA GLY A 32 34.30 -16.77 0.39
C GLY A 32 33.59 -16.01 1.49
N ALA A 33 34.30 -15.13 2.18
CA ALA A 33 33.71 -14.26 3.18
C ALA A 33 32.47 -13.59 2.59
N VAL A 34 31.35 -13.72 3.28
CA VAL A 34 30.06 -13.11 2.89
C VAL A 34 30.29 -11.60 2.84
N ASP A 35 30.18 -10.99 1.65
CA ASP A 35 30.39 -9.55 1.46
C ASP A 35 29.22 -8.77 2.09
N PRO A 36 29.41 -8.04 3.18
CA PRO A 36 28.35 -7.30 3.86
C PRO A 36 27.81 -6.12 3.03
N ASN A 37 28.47 -5.79 1.92
CA ASN A 37 28.10 -4.66 1.07
C ASN A 37 27.20 -5.06 -0.11
N VAL A 38 26.77 -6.31 -0.19
CA VAL A 38 25.94 -6.76 -1.34
C VAL A 38 24.62 -6.02 -1.40
N ALA A 39 23.89 -5.90 -0.30
CA ALA A 39 22.61 -5.17 -0.29
C ALA A 39 22.76 -3.67 -0.63
N PRO A 40 23.72 -2.90 -0.06
CA PRO A 40 23.99 -1.53 -0.49
C PRO A 40 24.36 -1.41 -1.98
N ARG A 41 25.17 -2.34 -2.51
CA ARG A 41 25.58 -2.33 -3.94
C ARG A 41 24.40 -2.64 -4.86
N ALA A 42 23.55 -3.59 -4.49
CA ALA A 42 22.34 -3.90 -5.25
C ALA A 42 21.36 -2.70 -5.26
N ALA A 43 21.20 -2.00 -4.14
CA ALA A 43 20.39 -0.78 -4.07
C ALA A 43 20.97 0.34 -4.97
N GLU A 44 22.28 0.46 -5.06
CA GLU A 44 22.92 1.41 -5.97
C GLU A 44 22.69 1.02 -7.45
N LEU A 45 22.75 -0.27 -7.78
CA LEU A 45 22.44 -0.75 -9.13
C LEU A 45 20.99 -0.41 -9.52
N GLU A 46 20.03 -0.58 -8.62
CA GLU A 46 18.64 -0.15 -8.86
C GLU A 46 18.54 1.36 -9.13
N ARG A 47 19.25 2.17 -8.35
CA ARG A 47 19.26 3.63 -8.49
C ARG A 47 19.79 4.11 -9.85
N ILE A 48 20.74 3.38 -10.44
CA ILE A 48 21.28 3.71 -11.79
C ILE A 48 20.57 3.00 -12.94
N GLY A 49 19.47 2.28 -12.65
CA GLY A 49 18.63 1.61 -13.65
C GLY A 49 19.04 0.16 -13.96
N GLU A 50 20.04 -0.38 -13.28
CA GLU A 50 20.59 -1.74 -13.44
C GLU A 50 19.95 -2.74 -12.46
N ARG A 51 18.63 -2.65 -12.23
CA ARG A 51 17.92 -3.45 -11.23
C ARG A 51 18.06 -4.96 -11.46
N GLN A 52 18.04 -5.40 -12.72
CA GLN A 52 18.20 -6.82 -13.05
C GLN A 52 19.54 -7.37 -12.54
N LEU A 53 20.63 -6.63 -12.73
CA LEU A 53 21.95 -7.02 -12.23
C LEU A 53 21.97 -7.05 -10.69
N GLY A 54 21.28 -6.10 -10.05
CA GLY A 54 21.06 -6.09 -8.59
C GLY A 54 20.30 -7.33 -8.11
N THR A 55 19.25 -7.75 -8.83
CA THR A 55 18.46 -8.95 -8.55
C THR A 55 19.31 -10.21 -8.61
N GLU A 56 20.11 -10.36 -9.69
CA GLU A 56 21.04 -11.49 -9.81
C GLU A 56 22.09 -11.53 -8.71
N MET A 57 22.64 -10.37 -8.35
CA MET A 57 23.63 -10.24 -7.27
C MET A 57 23.02 -10.69 -5.93
N LEU A 58 21.82 -10.21 -5.59
CA LEU A 58 21.11 -10.60 -4.37
C LEU A 58 20.76 -12.09 -4.35
N GLY A 59 20.30 -12.65 -5.47
CA GLY A 59 19.98 -14.07 -5.57
C GLY A 59 21.19 -14.96 -5.30
N ARG A 60 22.35 -14.64 -5.90
CA ARG A 60 23.61 -15.36 -5.64
C ARG A 60 24.09 -15.23 -4.19
N TYR A 61 23.96 -14.04 -3.63
CA TYR A 61 24.34 -13.78 -2.24
C TYR A 61 23.47 -14.57 -1.27
N LEU A 62 22.14 -14.53 -1.44
CA LEU A 62 21.18 -15.21 -0.57
C LEU A 62 21.26 -16.73 -0.67
N ALA A 63 21.82 -17.30 -1.74
CA ALA A 63 22.11 -18.74 -1.83
C ALA A 63 23.09 -19.21 -0.74
N VAL A 64 23.93 -18.32 -0.21
CA VAL A 64 24.91 -18.62 0.85
C VAL A 64 24.66 -17.86 2.16
N ALA A 65 23.95 -16.74 2.12
CA ALA A 65 23.67 -15.86 3.26
C ALA A 65 22.18 -15.74 3.54
N GLN A 66 21.49 -16.87 3.70
CA GLN A 66 20.02 -16.94 3.87
C GLN A 66 19.49 -16.20 5.08
N SER A 67 20.32 -15.87 6.07
CA SER A 67 19.92 -15.13 7.28
C SER A 67 19.97 -13.60 7.12
N ASP A 68 20.28 -13.07 5.94
CA ASP A 68 20.28 -11.62 5.70
C ASP A 68 18.86 -11.13 5.30
N GLY A 69 18.07 -10.76 6.30
CA GLY A 69 16.72 -10.25 6.08
C GLY A 69 16.67 -8.97 5.24
N ARG A 70 17.69 -8.13 5.31
CA ARG A 70 17.76 -6.89 4.49
C ARG A 70 17.94 -7.20 3.01
N ALA A 71 18.73 -8.20 2.70
CA ALA A 71 18.93 -8.66 1.33
C ALA A 71 17.63 -9.30 0.79
N TRP A 72 16.92 -10.11 1.58
CA TRP A 72 15.59 -10.65 1.23
C TRP A 72 14.58 -9.53 0.96
N PHE A 73 14.51 -8.54 1.85
CA PHE A 73 13.61 -7.41 1.68
C PHE A 73 13.91 -6.61 0.41
N LEU A 74 15.18 -6.37 0.10
CA LEU A 74 15.58 -5.67 -1.12
C LEU A 74 15.24 -6.46 -2.38
N LEU A 75 15.45 -7.79 -2.35
CA LEU A 75 15.05 -8.68 -3.44
C LEU A 75 13.54 -8.65 -3.68
N ALA A 76 12.75 -8.67 -2.61
CA ALA A 76 11.29 -8.52 -2.70
C ALA A 76 10.89 -7.20 -3.38
N ARG A 77 11.55 -6.09 -3.00
CA ARG A 77 11.35 -4.79 -3.65
C ARG A 77 11.60 -4.86 -5.16
N PHE A 78 12.68 -5.47 -5.56
CA PHE A 78 13.06 -5.55 -6.97
C PHE A 78 12.03 -6.34 -7.77
N TYR A 79 11.62 -7.50 -7.28
CA TYR A 79 10.56 -8.28 -7.92
C TYR A 79 9.23 -7.53 -8.04
N ARG A 80 8.80 -6.82 -6.98
CA ARG A 80 7.60 -5.98 -7.06
C ARG A 80 7.74 -4.87 -8.10
N LEU A 81 8.91 -4.24 -8.21
CA LEU A 81 9.16 -3.21 -9.22
C LEU A 81 9.15 -3.78 -10.63
N ASP A 82 9.68 -4.99 -10.84
CA ASP A 82 9.62 -5.68 -12.12
C ASP A 82 8.17 -6.00 -12.50
N ALA A 83 7.36 -6.52 -11.58
CA ALA A 83 5.92 -6.71 -11.80
C ALA A 83 5.22 -5.39 -12.19
N ARG A 84 5.53 -4.28 -11.51
CA ARG A 84 4.97 -2.95 -11.84
C ARG A 84 5.41 -2.43 -13.19
N ASP A 85 6.61 -2.73 -13.64
CA ASP A 85 7.07 -2.34 -14.98
C ASP A 85 6.34 -3.14 -16.06
N TRP A 86 6.08 -4.44 -15.85
CA TRP A 86 5.17 -5.24 -16.68
C TRP A 86 3.75 -4.64 -16.70
N HIS A 87 3.23 -4.25 -15.55
CA HIS A 87 1.94 -3.60 -15.45
C HIS A 87 1.88 -2.27 -16.24
N ARG A 88 2.89 -1.44 -16.15
CA ARG A 88 2.97 -0.16 -16.87
C ARG A 88 3.10 -0.33 -18.38
N SER A 89 3.73 -1.41 -18.82
CA SER A 89 3.85 -1.73 -20.24
C SER A 89 2.54 -2.28 -20.86
N GLY A 90 1.46 -2.39 -20.10
CA GLY A 90 0.17 -2.92 -20.53
C GLY A 90 0.07 -4.46 -20.49
N HIS A 91 1.04 -5.14 -19.89
CA HIS A 91 1.09 -6.60 -19.79
C HIS A 91 0.77 -7.10 -18.37
N ARG A 92 -0.22 -6.51 -17.72
CA ARG A 92 -0.57 -6.82 -16.31
C ARG A 92 -1.01 -8.24 -16.08
N THR A 93 -1.72 -8.81 -17.05
CA THR A 93 -2.19 -10.20 -17.02
C THR A 93 -1.13 -11.18 -17.53
N SER A 94 0.09 -10.70 -17.77
CA SER A 94 1.20 -11.55 -18.15
C SER A 94 1.52 -12.55 -17.04
N PRO A 95 1.76 -13.83 -17.37
CA PRO A 95 2.29 -14.81 -16.42
C PRO A 95 3.58 -14.34 -15.74
N ASP A 96 4.39 -13.53 -16.43
CA ASP A 96 5.63 -12.97 -15.87
C ASP A 96 5.36 -11.94 -14.77
N ALA A 97 4.35 -11.07 -14.94
CA ALA A 97 3.96 -10.12 -13.90
C ALA A 97 3.50 -10.83 -12.62
N GLU A 98 2.67 -11.88 -12.75
CA GLU A 98 2.24 -12.70 -11.61
C GLU A 98 3.40 -13.49 -10.99
N LEU A 99 4.32 -14.00 -11.80
CA LEU A 99 5.52 -14.66 -11.30
C LEU A 99 6.37 -13.70 -10.45
N TYR A 100 6.60 -12.47 -10.90
CA TYR A 100 7.34 -11.48 -10.11
C TYR A 100 6.63 -11.12 -8.81
N LEU A 101 5.30 -11.01 -8.79
CA LEU A 101 4.55 -10.81 -7.54
C LEU A 101 4.69 -12.03 -6.61
N ALA A 102 4.64 -13.25 -7.14
CA ALA A 102 4.83 -14.46 -6.35
C ALA A 102 6.26 -14.58 -5.79
N LEU A 103 7.29 -14.22 -6.57
CA LEU A 103 8.68 -14.16 -6.09
C LEU A 103 8.86 -13.09 -5.02
N SER A 104 8.17 -11.95 -5.17
CA SER A 104 8.16 -10.90 -4.14
C SER A 104 7.57 -11.42 -2.83
N ASP A 105 6.45 -12.16 -2.86
CA ASP A 105 5.85 -12.72 -1.64
C ASP A 105 6.81 -13.67 -0.92
N VAL A 106 7.44 -14.59 -1.65
CA VAL A 106 8.41 -15.53 -1.05
C VAL A 106 9.54 -14.76 -0.35
N ALA A 107 10.08 -13.75 -1.01
CA ALA A 107 11.17 -12.95 -0.44
C ALA A 107 10.70 -12.09 0.76
N ILE A 108 9.46 -11.61 0.76
CA ILE A 108 8.84 -10.91 1.90
C ILE A 108 8.65 -11.85 3.08
N GLU A 109 8.15 -13.07 2.85
CA GLU A 109 7.97 -14.06 3.91
C GLU A 109 9.30 -14.36 4.63
N GLU A 110 10.39 -14.50 3.89
CA GLU A 110 11.71 -14.67 4.50
C GLU A 110 12.17 -13.42 5.26
N ALA A 111 11.96 -12.23 4.72
CA ALA A 111 12.27 -10.99 5.42
C ALA A 111 11.45 -10.81 6.70
N VAL A 112 10.17 -11.21 6.72
CA VAL A 112 9.32 -11.21 7.92
C VAL A 112 9.82 -12.20 8.97
N LYS A 113 10.20 -13.43 8.58
CA LYS A 113 10.79 -14.41 9.49
C LYS A 113 12.09 -13.92 10.14
N LEU A 114 12.82 -13.06 9.44
CA LEU A 114 14.06 -12.44 9.89
C LEU A 114 13.83 -11.06 10.54
N GLU A 115 12.59 -10.78 10.93
CA GLU A 115 12.19 -9.59 11.69
C GLU A 115 12.53 -8.25 11.03
N VAL A 116 12.47 -8.18 9.71
CA VAL A 116 12.63 -6.90 8.98
C VAL A 116 11.36 -6.07 9.12
N ASP A 117 11.42 -5.00 9.89
CA ASP A 117 10.28 -4.15 10.23
C ASP A 117 9.45 -3.66 9.04
N SER A 118 10.11 -3.39 7.90
CA SER A 118 9.44 -2.89 6.69
C SER A 118 8.71 -3.98 5.90
N ALA A 119 9.01 -5.25 6.13
CA ALA A 119 8.51 -6.34 5.31
C ALA A 119 6.97 -6.49 5.36
N PRO A 120 6.27 -6.36 6.51
CA PRO A 120 4.82 -6.47 6.55
C PRO A 120 4.10 -5.43 5.67
N LEU A 121 4.56 -4.17 5.67
CA LEU A 121 3.96 -3.15 4.80
C LEU A 121 4.19 -3.48 3.32
N TYR A 122 5.36 -3.99 2.98
CA TYR A 122 5.66 -4.38 1.61
C TYR A 122 4.79 -5.54 1.12
N GLY A 123 4.52 -6.53 1.98
CA GLY A 123 3.55 -7.60 1.70
C GLY A 123 2.15 -7.06 1.41
N ALA A 124 1.73 -6.07 2.20
CA ALA A 124 0.47 -5.40 1.97
C ALA A 124 0.43 -4.63 0.64
N LEU A 125 1.54 -3.99 0.25
CA LEU A 125 1.66 -3.32 -1.06
C LEU A 125 1.55 -4.32 -2.22
N VAL A 126 2.13 -5.51 -2.11
CA VAL A 126 1.99 -6.57 -3.13
C VAL A 126 0.54 -7.06 -3.20
N ALA A 127 -0.13 -7.22 -2.07
CA ALA A 127 -1.55 -7.58 -2.04
C ALA A 127 -2.43 -6.51 -2.71
N VAL A 128 -2.13 -5.22 -2.50
CA VAL A 128 -2.81 -4.11 -3.19
C VAL A 128 -2.53 -4.17 -4.70
N ASP A 129 -1.30 -4.42 -5.12
CA ASP A 129 -0.97 -4.54 -6.56
C ASP A 129 -1.76 -5.69 -7.23
N ARG A 130 -1.96 -6.84 -6.55
CA ARG A 130 -2.84 -7.93 -7.04
C ARG A 130 -4.31 -7.53 -7.09
N ALA A 131 -4.79 -6.84 -6.06
CA ALA A 131 -6.16 -6.35 -6.06
C ALA A 131 -6.42 -5.39 -7.23
N LEU A 132 -5.45 -4.55 -7.59
CA LEU A 132 -5.53 -3.66 -8.74
C LEU A 132 -5.63 -4.44 -10.07
N VAL A 133 -4.90 -5.55 -10.23
CA VAL A 133 -5.05 -6.45 -11.40
C VAL A 133 -6.48 -7.00 -11.46
N THR A 134 -7.03 -7.44 -10.34
CA THR A 134 -8.42 -7.93 -10.26
C THR A 134 -9.43 -6.84 -10.67
N ILE A 135 -9.23 -5.59 -10.23
CA ILE A 135 -10.09 -4.47 -10.64
C ILE A 135 -10.07 -4.27 -12.15
N GLU A 136 -8.90 -4.32 -12.76
CA GLU A 136 -8.75 -4.12 -14.20
C GLU A 136 -9.43 -5.20 -15.04
N GLU A 137 -9.37 -6.43 -14.57
CA GLU A 137 -9.97 -7.57 -15.26
C GLU A 137 -11.48 -7.70 -15.01
N GLN A 138 -11.90 -7.52 -13.78
CA GLN A 138 -13.23 -7.92 -13.32
C GLN A 138 -14.06 -6.76 -12.74
N GLY A 139 -13.42 -5.62 -12.46
CA GLY A 139 -14.05 -4.45 -11.87
C GLY A 139 -14.11 -4.46 -10.34
N TRP A 140 -14.47 -3.32 -9.78
CA TRP A 140 -14.49 -3.06 -8.35
C TRP A 140 -15.40 -3.99 -7.53
N SER A 141 -16.49 -4.45 -8.10
CA SER A 141 -17.46 -5.34 -7.42
C SER A 141 -16.88 -6.71 -7.06
N HIS A 142 -15.81 -7.13 -7.69
CA HIS A 142 -15.18 -8.44 -7.45
C HIS A 142 -14.19 -8.44 -6.30
N LEU A 143 -13.86 -7.27 -5.76
CA LEU A 143 -13.01 -7.16 -4.58
C LEU A 143 -13.75 -7.44 -3.26
N ALA A 144 -15.06 -7.33 -3.24
CA ALA A 144 -15.86 -7.60 -2.05
C ALA A 144 -15.73 -9.09 -1.66
N GLY A 145 -14.99 -9.38 -0.59
CA GLY A 145 -14.74 -10.73 -0.10
C GLY A 145 -13.46 -11.38 -0.63
N SER A 146 -12.58 -10.63 -1.26
CA SER A 146 -11.26 -11.14 -1.62
C SER A 146 -10.39 -11.38 -0.39
N ASP A 147 -9.79 -12.53 -0.40
CA ASP A 147 -9.12 -13.27 0.64
C ASP A 147 -8.02 -12.52 1.43
N VAL A 148 -7.81 -13.05 2.60
CA VAL A 148 -6.74 -12.81 3.59
C VAL A 148 -5.70 -11.78 3.16
N LEU A 149 -5.95 -10.53 3.54
CA LEU A 149 -4.91 -9.50 3.45
C LEU A 149 -3.77 -9.88 4.41
N PRO A 150 -2.49 -9.75 4.01
CA PRO A 150 -1.36 -9.97 4.90
C PRO A 150 -1.48 -9.12 6.17
N PRO A 151 -1.00 -9.59 7.31
CA PRO A 151 -1.09 -8.84 8.56
C PRO A 151 -0.30 -7.53 8.46
N LEU A 152 -0.92 -6.45 8.91
CA LEU A 152 -0.28 -5.14 9.06
C LEU A 152 -0.01 -4.82 10.54
N PRO A 153 0.99 -3.95 10.83
CA PRO A 153 1.17 -3.41 12.15
C PRO A 153 -0.14 -2.79 12.69
N PRO A 154 -0.54 -3.08 13.93
CA PRO A 154 -1.84 -2.65 14.47
C PRO A 154 -2.10 -1.15 14.38
N MET A 155 -1.06 -0.32 14.52
CA MET A 155 -1.19 1.14 14.39
C MET A 155 -1.46 1.59 12.95
N VAL A 156 -0.97 0.87 11.93
CA VAL A 156 -1.28 1.16 10.52
C VAL A 156 -2.73 0.78 10.21
N LEU A 157 -3.22 -0.34 10.78
CA LEU A 157 -4.64 -0.71 10.71
C LEU A 157 -5.53 0.33 11.41
N GLU A 158 -5.10 0.85 12.56
CA GLU A 158 -5.82 1.90 13.29
C GLU A 158 -5.86 3.20 12.45
N LEU A 159 -4.75 3.59 11.84
CA LEU A 159 -4.70 4.72 10.91
C LEU A 159 -5.71 4.53 9.77
N GLY A 160 -5.73 3.35 9.16
CA GLY A 160 -6.66 3.02 8.08
C GLY A 160 -8.12 3.20 8.49
N ARG A 161 -8.50 2.63 9.64
CA ARG A 161 -9.85 2.81 10.21
C ARG A 161 -10.17 4.28 10.46
N ASN A 162 -9.22 5.03 11.00
CA ASN A 162 -9.40 6.46 11.27
C ASN A 162 -9.57 7.28 9.98
N LEU A 163 -8.83 6.96 8.92
CA LEU A 163 -8.96 7.65 7.63
C LEU A 163 -10.32 7.38 6.98
N VAL A 164 -10.73 6.11 6.88
CA VAL A 164 -11.97 5.75 6.19
C VAL A 164 -13.23 6.11 6.98
N ALA A 165 -13.17 6.09 8.32
CA ALA A 165 -14.29 6.48 9.18
C ALA A 165 -14.72 7.94 8.98
N ASN A 166 -13.80 8.79 8.54
CA ASN A 166 -14.05 10.22 8.35
C ASN A 166 -14.52 10.58 6.92
N CYS A 167 -14.71 9.59 6.05
CA CYS A 167 -15.27 9.79 4.72
C CYS A 167 -16.76 9.47 4.71
N PRO A 168 -17.64 10.30 4.12
CA PRO A 168 -19.07 10.01 3.96
C PRO A 168 -19.33 8.68 3.23
N SER A 169 -20.48 8.08 3.47
CA SER A 169 -20.89 6.83 2.84
C SER A 169 -20.94 6.93 1.32
N GLY A 170 -20.45 5.89 0.64
CA GLY A 170 -20.37 5.84 -0.82
C GLY A 170 -19.36 6.81 -1.42
N GLY A 171 -18.50 7.41 -0.59
CA GLY A 171 -17.49 8.37 -1.03
C GLY A 171 -16.32 7.74 -1.78
N VAL A 172 -15.55 8.61 -2.41
CA VAL A 172 -14.24 8.29 -3.03
C VAL A 172 -13.15 8.72 -2.06
N ILE A 173 -12.12 7.91 -1.87
CA ILE A 173 -10.99 8.30 -1.02
C ILE A 173 -9.67 8.23 -1.78
N LEU A 174 -8.88 9.31 -1.70
CA LEU A 174 -7.59 9.47 -2.37
C LEU A 174 -6.49 9.51 -1.31
N ALA A 175 -5.53 8.61 -1.42
CA ALA A 175 -4.36 8.57 -0.55
C ALA A 175 -3.18 9.32 -1.17
N GLY A 176 -2.40 10.04 -0.34
CA GLY A 176 -1.28 10.84 -0.76
C GLY A 176 0.09 10.19 -0.58
N SER A 177 0.17 9.07 0.14
CA SER A 177 1.41 8.32 0.35
C SER A 177 1.17 6.82 0.25
N GLU A 178 2.23 6.03 0.11
CA GLU A 178 2.09 4.55 0.09
C GLU A 178 1.52 4.03 1.42
N LEU A 179 1.97 4.57 2.55
CA LEU A 179 1.45 4.21 3.87
C LEU A 179 -0.06 4.50 3.98
N GLU A 180 -0.49 5.72 3.60
CA GLU A 180 -1.92 6.07 3.59
C GLU A 180 -2.69 5.18 2.61
N GLY A 181 -2.11 4.89 1.45
CA GLY A 181 -2.71 4.01 0.44
C GLY A 181 -3.00 2.63 0.99
N VAL A 182 -2.01 1.98 1.59
CA VAL A 182 -2.19 0.66 2.22
C VAL A 182 -3.17 0.74 3.38
N ALA A 183 -3.04 1.73 4.26
CA ALA A 183 -3.94 1.91 5.40
C ALA A 183 -5.40 2.07 4.94
N VAL A 184 -5.65 2.88 3.92
CA VAL A 184 -6.99 3.07 3.32
C VAL A 184 -7.50 1.76 2.71
N TRP A 185 -6.68 1.03 1.94
CA TRP A 185 -7.09 -0.26 1.38
C TRP A 185 -7.54 -1.24 2.44
N TYR A 186 -6.79 -1.36 3.54
CA TYR A 186 -7.16 -2.23 4.66
C TYR A 186 -8.39 -1.71 5.42
N GLY A 187 -8.54 -0.40 5.53
CA GLY A 187 -9.73 0.22 6.10
C GLY A 187 -10.99 0.00 5.26
N VAL A 188 -10.85 -0.18 3.95
CA VAL A 188 -11.97 -0.45 3.03
C VAL A 188 -12.23 -1.95 2.89
N MET A 189 -11.19 -2.75 2.62
CA MET A 189 -11.31 -4.16 2.24
C MET A 189 -11.13 -5.13 3.42
N GLY A 190 -10.56 -4.67 4.53
CA GLY A 190 -10.32 -5.51 5.70
C GLY A 190 -11.60 -5.88 6.46
N PRO A 191 -11.52 -6.81 7.42
CA PRO A 191 -12.65 -7.22 8.23
C PRO A 191 -13.30 -6.03 8.97
N GLY A 192 -14.61 -5.84 8.77
CA GLY A 192 -15.36 -4.70 9.30
C GLY A 192 -15.04 -3.37 8.63
N GLY A 193 -14.40 -3.41 7.47
CA GLY A 193 -14.04 -2.23 6.68
C GLY A 193 -15.22 -1.54 6.01
N ARG A 194 -14.93 -0.38 5.43
CA ARG A 194 -15.87 0.49 4.74
C ARG A 194 -15.93 0.15 3.24
N SER A 195 -16.43 -1.05 2.91
CA SER A 195 -16.55 -1.54 1.53
C SER A 195 -17.46 -0.69 0.63
N ASP A 196 -18.18 0.27 1.21
CA ASP A 196 -18.94 1.29 0.51
C ASP A 196 -18.07 2.41 -0.10
N LEU A 197 -16.81 2.54 0.33
CA LEU A 197 -15.89 3.54 -0.18
C LEU A 197 -15.09 3.03 -1.39
N LEU A 198 -14.72 3.96 -2.28
CA LEU A 198 -13.92 3.69 -3.46
C LEU A 198 -12.49 4.26 -3.29
N PRO A 199 -11.47 3.42 -2.97
CA PRO A 199 -10.10 3.89 -2.84
C PRO A 199 -9.44 4.04 -4.22
N VAL A 200 -9.40 5.26 -4.75
CA VAL A 200 -8.88 5.54 -6.10
C VAL A 200 -7.39 5.87 -6.06
N ARG A 201 -6.65 5.33 -7.03
CA ARG A 201 -5.24 5.59 -7.32
C ARG A 201 -5.13 6.57 -8.51
N PRO A 202 -4.89 7.86 -8.26
CA PRO A 202 -4.83 8.88 -9.32
C PRO A 202 -3.71 8.64 -10.33
N ASP A 203 -2.57 8.13 -9.88
CA ASP A 203 -1.42 7.79 -10.71
C ASP A 203 -1.78 6.71 -11.75
N LEU A 204 -2.46 5.64 -11.31
CA LEU A 204 -2.90 4.58 -12.21
C LEU A 204 -4.01 5.04 -13.15
N TYR A 205 -4.95 5.84 -12.65
CA TYR A 205 -6.01 6.40 -13.49
C TYR A 205 -5.44 7.20 -14.67
N ALA A 206 -4.34 7.90 -14.46
CA ALA A 206 -3.69 8.69 -15.51
C ALA A 206 -3.03 7.83 -16.60
N ILE A 207 -2.37 6.74 -16.21
CA ILE A 207 -1.49 5.98 -17.12
C ILE A 207 -2.10 4.66 -17.61
N ASP A 208 -3.06 4.08 -16.89
CA ASP A 208 -3.63 2.79 -17.22
C ASP A 208 -5.07 2.91 -17.72
N GLY A 209 -5.28 2.57 -19.00
CA GLY A 209 -6.59 2.68 -19.65
C GLY A 209 -7.64 1.71 -19.11
N ARG A 210 -7.23 0.48 -18.68
CA ARG A 210 -8.18 -0.50 -18.12
C ARG A 210 -8.60 -0.08 -16.72
N TYR A 211 -7.64 0.26 -15.86
CA TYR A 211 -7.94 0.77 -14.53
C TYR A 211 -8.81 2.02 -14.59
N ARG A 212 -8.49 2.96 -15.52
CA ARG A 212 -9.30 4.16 -15.75
C ARG A 212 -10.72 3.82 -16.14
N SER A 213 -10.92 2.92 -17.11
CA SER A 213 -12.27 2.54 -17.57
C SER A 213 -13.11 1.91 -16.46
N GLN A 214 -12.53 0.99 -15.67
CA GLN A 214 -13.23 0.39 -14.54
C GLN A 214 -13.53 1.40 -13.43
N THR A 215 -12.58 2.28 -13.15
CA THR A 215 -12.75 3.32 -12.11
C THR A 215 -13.75 4.38 -12.55
N ALA A 216 -13.71 4.85 -13.80
CA ALA A 216 -14.68 5.79 -14.35
C ALA A 216 -16.11 5.23 -14.27
N ARG A 217 -16.28 3.93 -14.60
CA ARG A 217 -17.56 3.24 -14.45
C ARG A 217 -18.04 3.23 -13.00
N ALA A 218 -17.16 2.94 -12.03
CA ALA A 218 -17.49 2.96 -10.60
C ALA A 218 -17.78 4.38 -10.09
N LEU A 219 -17.14 5.39 -10.67
CA LEU A 219 -17.42 6.81 -10.39
C LEU A 219 -18.72 7.30 -11.04
N GLY A 220 -19.23 6.63 -12.06
CA GLY A 220 -20.39 7.06 -12.85
C GLY A 220 -20.05 8.19 -13.84
N VAL A 221 -18.78 8.24 -14.34
CA VAL A 221 -18.31 9.27 -15.26
C VAL A 221 -17.75 8.66 -16.54
N SER A 222 -17.49 9.49 -17.56
CA SER A 222 -16.84 9.03 -18.81
C SER A 222 -15.36 8.70 -18.57
N ASP A 223 -14.88 7.60 -19.14
CA ASP A 223 -13.48 7.17 -19.11
C ASP A 223 -12.56 8.02 -20.03
N SER A 224 -13.15 8.87 -20.89
CA SER A 224 -12.39 9.85 -21.66
C SER A 224 -11.88 11.02 -20.79
N LEU A 225 -12.42 11.20 -19.59
CA LEU A 225 -12.01 12.26 -18.68
C LEU A 225 -10.66 11.92 -18.03
N GLY A 226 -9.78 12.90 -17.91
CA GLY A 226 -8.63 12.83 -17.01
C GLY A 226 -9.06 12.78 -15.54
N ILE A 227 -8.15 12.45 -14.64
CA ILE A 227 -8.49 12.23 -13.21
C ILE A 227 -9.14 13.46 -12.57
N ARG A 228 -8.63 14.66 -12.80
CA ARG A 228 -9.17 15.90 -12.21
C ARG A 228 -10.61 16.17 -12.64
N PRO A 229 -10.96 16.25 -13.95
CA PRO A 229 -12.35 16.41 -14.36
C PRO A 229 -13.24 15.22 -13.97
N ALA A 230 -12.72 14.00 -13.89
CA ALA A 230 -13.49 12.85 -13.40
C ALA A 230 -13.88 13.00 -11.92
N LEU A 231 -12.94 13.42 -11.07
CA LEU A 231 -13.20 13.68 -9.65
C LEU A 231 -14.14 14.89 -9.47
N ALA A 232 -13.99 15.94 -10.29
CA ALA A 232 -14.90 17.08 -10.29
C ALA A 232 -16.33 16.67 -10.62
N ALA A 233 -16.52 15.83 -11.65
CA ALA A 233 -17.84 15.32 -12.00
C ALA A 233 -18.40 14.40 -10.91
N ALA A 234 -17.57 13.53 -10.31
CA ALA A 234 -17.98 12.65 -9.23
C ALA A 234 -18.37 13.43 -7.96
N SER A 235 -17.68 14.55 -7.66
CA SER A 235 -17.95 15.36 -6.46
C SER A 235 -19.32 16.03 -6.46
N ALA A 236 -19.96 16.14 -7.59
CA ALA A 236 -21.36 16.63 -7.68
C ALA A 236 -22.38 15.65 -7.07
N ALA A 237 -22.08 14.35 -7.07
CA ALA A 237 -23.00 13.30 -6.62
C ALA A 237 -22.57 12.58 -5.33
N ARG A 238 -21.27 12.58 -5.02
CA ARG A 238 -20.71 11.87 -3.86
C ARG A 238 -19.52 12.62 -3.27
N ALA A 239 -19.19 12.34 -2.01
CA ALA A 239 -18.01 12.92 -1.37
C ALA A 239 -16.71 12.43 -2.02
N VAL A 240 -15.76 13.33 -2.20
CA VAL A 240 -14.37 13.03 -2.52
C VAL A 240 -13.51 13.41 -1.31
N CYS A 241 -12.92 12.40 -0.68
CA CYS A 241 -12.13 12.51 0.53
C CYS A 241 -10.64 12.46 0.19
N LEU A 242 -9.89 13.44 0.66
CA LEU A 242 -8.44 13.51 0.52
C LEU A 242 -7.79 13.19 1.86
N THR A 243 -6.91 12.20 1.91
CA THR A 243 -6.09 11.95 3.08
C THR A 243 -5.12 13.12 3.34
N PRO A 244 -4.46 13.19 4.50
CA PRO A 244 -3.61 14.33 4.84
C PRO A 244 -2.54 14.68 3.80
N ASN A 245 -1.87 13.69 3.23
CA ASN A 245 -0.81 13.91 2.23
C ASN A 245 -1.32 13.90 0.77
N ALA A 246 -2.61 13.68 0.55
CA ALA A 246 -3.15 13.68 -0.81
C ALA A 246 -3.00 15.05 -1.49
N ASP A 247 -2.68 15.00 -2.79
CA ASP A 247 -2.53 16.21 -3.61
C ASP A 247 -3.88 16.92 -3.79
N SER A 248 -3.97 18.15 -3.30
CA SER A 248 -5.17 18.97 -3.41
C SER A 248 -5.45 19.49 -4.83
N THR A 249 -4.45 19.46 -5.71
CA THR A 249 -4.64 19.90 -7.10
C THR A 249 -5.47 18.92 -7.94
N LEU A 250 -5.67 17.69 -7.42
CA LEU A 250 -6.49 16.65 -8.07
C LEU A 250 -7.99 16.93 -8.03
N VAL A 251 -8.42 17.83 -7.17
CA VAL A 251 -9.83 18.16 -6.99
C VAL A 251 -10.13 19.60 -7.44
N PRO A 252 -11.41 19.95 -7.69
CA PRO A 252 -11.79 21.32 -8.06
C PRO A 252 -11.34 22.35 -7.04
N ASP A 253 -11.26 23.62 -7.46
CA ASP A 253 -10.86 24.75 -6.65
C ASP A 253 -11.88 25.14 -5.54
N GLU A 254 -12.80 24.27 -5.24
CA GLU A 254 -13.71 24.40 -4.10
C GLU A 254 -12.96 24.27 -2.77
N GLN A 255 -13.34 25.09 -1.81
CA GLN A 255 -12.77 24.95 -0.46
C GLN A 255 -13.23 23.64 0.18
N PRO A 256 -12.31 22.69 0.45
CA PRO A 256 -12.67 21.44 1.07
C PRO A 256 -13.09 21.66 2.52
N ARG A 257 -14.14 20.96 2.96
CA ARG A 257 -14.43 20.83 4.39
C ARG A 257 -13.34 20.01 5.06
N ILE A 258 -12.88 20.46 6.21
CA ILE A 258 -11.90 19.70 7.00
C ILE A 258 -12.65 18.90 8.05
N GLU A 259 -12.66 17.60 7.88
CA GLU A 259 -13.29 16.69 8.83
C GLU A 259 -12.24 15.79 9.47
N ARG A 260 -11.87 16.14 10.70
CA ARG A 260 -10.85 15.42 11.48
C ARG A 260 -9.56 15.16 10.69
N LEU A 261 -9.40 13.94 10.11
CA LEU A 261 -8.19 13.56 9.36
C LEU A 261 -8.28 13.86 7.86
N VAL A 262 -9.48 13.96 7.29
CA VAL A 262 -9.64 14.08 5.83
C VAL A 262 -10.18 15.45 5.43
N ARG A 263 -9.93 15.82 4.19
CA ARG A 263 -10.53 16.97 3.53
C ARG A 263 -11.59 16.43 2.57
N ILE A 264 -12.80 17.00 2.62
CA ILE A 264 -13.96 16.49 1.88
C ILE A 264 -14.48 17.55 0.93
N ILE A 265 -14.70 17.16 -0.32
CA ILE A 265 -15.39 17.95 -1.35
C ILE A 265 -16.64 17.19 -1.76
N GLY A 266 -17.70 17.92 -2.10
CA GLY A 266 -19.00 17.34 -2.45
C GLY A 266 -19.91 17.04 -1.27
N PRO A 267 -21.06 16.40 -1.53
CA PRO A 267 -22.12 16.18 -0.58
C PRO A 267 -21.84 15.02 0.39
N GLY A 268 -22.69 14.90 1.40
CA GLY A 268 -22.70 13.81 2.38
C GLY A 268 -22.12 14.21 3.72
N ASP A 269 -22.63 13.60 4.77
CA ASP A 269 -22.20 13.82 6.14
C ASP A 269 -21.31 12.67 6.61
N VAL A 270 -20.33 13.00 7.41
CA VAL A 270 -19.52 12.01 8.11
C VAL A 270 -20.41 11.29 9.13
N PRO A 271 -20.34 9.96 9.23
CA PRO A 271 -21.11 9.21 10.21
C PRO A 271 -20.93 9.78 11.62
N ALA A 272 -22.02 10.01 12.34
CA ALA A 272 -21.99 10.64 13.67
C ALA A 272 -21.15 9.84 14.69
N ASN A 273 -21.06 8.52 14.51
CA ASN A 273 -20.28 7.60 15.33
C ASN A 273 -18.83 7.40 14.84
N ALA A 274 -18.38 8.17 13.85
CA ALA A 274 -17.04 8.09 13.31
C ALA A 274 -16.00 8.66 14.31
N GLY A 275 -15.76 7.94 15.41
CA GLY A 275 -14.71 8.26 16.38
C GLY A 275 -13.32 8.01 15.83
N LEU A 276 -12.32 8.75 16.34
CA LEU A 276 -10.93 8.39 16.11
C LEU A 276 -10.44 7.49 17.25
N GLY A 277 -9.79 6.38 16.90
CA GLY A 277 -9.10 5.50 17.84
C GLY A 277 -7.61 5.80 17.86
N PHE A 278 -7.00 5.78 19.04
CA PHE A 278 -5.56 6.00 19.23
C PHE A 278 -4.95 4.94 20.14
N THR A 279 -5.66 3.84 20.36
CA THR A 279 -5.25 2.80 21.32
C THR A 279 -3.92 2.17 20.92
N GLN A 280 -3.77 1.81 19.64
CA GLN A 280 -2.55 1.16 19.15
C GLN A 280 -1.38 2.13 19.11
N LEU A 281 -1.65 3.38 18.75
CA LEU A 281 -0.64 4.43 18.74
C LEU A 281 -0.11 4.71 20.15
N VAL A 282 -0.99 4.75 21.16
CA VAL A 282 -0.60 4.94 22.57
C VAL A 282 0.22 3.75 23.07
N LEU A 283 -0.26 2.52 22.84
CA LEU A 283 0.45 1.31 23.25
C LEU A 283 1.86 1.24 22.64
N ASP A 284 2.01 1.63 21.38
CA ASP A 284 3.31 1.64 20.72
C ASP A 284 4.26 2.68 21.36
N GLN A 285 3.75 3.86 21.74
CA GLN A 285 4.54 4.87 22.44
C GLN A 285 4.98 4.42 23.84
N GLU A 286 4.17 3.62 24.53
CA GLU A 286 4.49 3.08 25.86
C GLU A 286 5.47 1.92 25.82
N THR A 287 5.40 1.07 24.78
CA THR A 287 6.23 -0.15 24.67
C THR A 287 7.56 0.05 23.95
N GLY A 288 7.76 1.21 23.37
CA GLY A 288 8.90 1.52 22.52
C GLY A 288 8.45 1.66 21.07
N SER A 289 8.81 2.80 20.49
CA SER A 289 8.30 3.17 19.16
C SER A 289 8.78 2.20 18.07
N SER A 290 7.86 1.59 17.36
CA SER A 290 8.14 0.87 16.12
C SER A 290 8.62 1.84 15.03
N VAL A 291 9.23 1.32 13.98
CA VAL A 291 9.63 2.13 12.80
C VAL A 291 8.44 2.88 12.20
N TRP A 292 7.23 2.36 12.37
CA TRP A 292 5.99 2.92 11.82
C TRP A 292 5.44 4.10 12.62
N SER A 293 5.81 4.25 13.88
CA SER A 293 5.32 5.33 14.75
C SER A 293 5.59 6.70 14.15
N ARG A 294 6.80 6.91 13.66
CA ARG A 294 7.18 8.19 13.05
C ARG A 294 6.34 8.51 11.83
N ASP A 295 6.12 7.53 10.97
CA ASP A 295 5.40 7.74 9.72
C ASP A 295 3.90 7.95 9.98
N VAL A 296 3.30 7.16 10.87
CA VAL A 296 1.91 7.33 11.31
C VAL A 296 1.71 8.68 12.00
N LEU A 297 2.60 9.07 12.93
CA LEU A 297 2.57 10.37 13.59
C LEU A 297 2.73 11.53 12.60
N SER A 298 3.53 11.35 11.55
CA SER A 298 3.66 12.34 10.48
C SER A 298 2.33 12.59 9.77
N VAL A 299 1.55 11.55 9.48
CA VAL A 299 0.20 11.69 8.88
C VAL A 299 -0.72 12.49 9.80
N TYR A 300 -0.79 12.14 11.09
CA TYR A 300 -1.57 12.90 12.06
C TYR A 300 -1.07 14.34 12.21
N GLY A 301 0.24 14.55 12.19
CA GLY A 301 0.86 15.87 12.23
C GLY A 301 0.48 16.76 11.05
N VAL A 302 0.40 16.20 9.83
CA VAL A 302 -0.08 16.93 8.64
C VAL A 302 -1.55 17.31 8.78
N ALA A 303 -2.39 16.39 9.26
CA ALA A 303 -3.81 16.66 9.47
C ALA A 303 -4.04 17.72 10.56
N SER A 304 -3.32 17.64 11.67
CA SER A 304 -3.46 18.54 12.83
C SER A 304 -3.09 19.99 12.50
N ARG A 305 -2.13 20.22 11.61
CA ARG A 305 -1.80 21.57 11.14
C ARG A 305 -2.96 22.28 10.44
N ARG A 306 -3.89 21.51 9.89
CA ARG A 306 -5.07 22.03 9.16
C ARG A 306 -6.34 22.03 10.02
N ASN A 307 -6.32 21.30 11.13
CA ASN A 307 -7.48 21.14 12.02
C ASN A 307 -7.10 21.38 13.50
N PRO A 308 -7.37 22.59 14.03
CA PRO A 308 -7.04 22.93 15.42
C PRO A 308 -7.77 22.07 16.47
N LEU A 309 -8.97 21.55 16.15
CA LEU A 309 -9.71 20.65 17.04
C LEU A 309 -9.02 19.29 17.12
N LEU A 310 -8.62 18.73 15.98
CA LEU A 310 -7.85 17.51 15.92
C LEU A 310 -6.52 17.67 16.66
N CYS A 311 -5.83 18.79 16.45
CA CYS A 311 -4.58 19.07 17.14
C CYS A 311 -4.73 19.03 18.65
N ARG A 312 -5.76 19.67 19.21
CA ARG A 312 -6.05 19.63 20.65
C ARG A 312 -6.38 18.22 21.14
N SER A 313 -7.14 17.45 20.37
CA SER A 313 -7.44 16.06 20.71
C SER A 313 -6.19 15.19 20.73
N LEU A 314 -5.29 15.35 19.76
CA LEU A 314 -4.00 14.63 19.72
C LEU A 314 -3.05 15.07 20.83
N ALA A 315 -3.04 16.35 21.18
CA ALA A 315 -2.21 16.87 22.28
C ALA A 315 -2.68 16.36 23.65
N SER A 316 -3.96 15.97 23.80
CA SER A 316 -4.48 15.34 25.01
C SER A 316 -4.09 13.87 25.14
N VAL A 317 -3.64 13.24 24.04
CA VAL A 317 -3.12 11.87 24.05
C VAL A 317 -1.62 11.93 24.31
N ALA A 318 -1.20 11.43 25.46
CA ALA A 318 0.19 11.51 25.91
C ALA A 318 1.18 11.01 24.85
N GLY A 319 2.18 11.80 24.52
CA GLY A 319 3.27 11.44 23.64
C GLY A 319 2.99 11.50 22.13
N VAL A 320 1.74 11.76 21.71
CA VAL A 320 1.37 11.73 20.28
C VAL A 320 1.85 12.96 19.52
N LEU A 321 1.83 14.14 20.11
CA LEU A 321 2.39 15.35 19.52
C LEU A 321 3.36 16.02 20.48
N PRO A 322 4.48 16.58 19.97
CA PRO A 322 5.39 17.36 20.81
C PRO A 322 4.67 18.59 21.39
N GLY A 323 4.97 18.91 22.63
CA GLY A 323 4.41 20.08 23.32
C GLY A 323 4.59 21.35 22.47
N GLY A 324 3.49 22.05 22.21
CA GLY A 324 3.47 23.25 21.37
C GLY A 324 3.17 23.04 19.88
N ALA A 325 2.97 21.81 19.41
CA ALA A 325 2.62 21.51 18.02
C ALA A 325 1.29 22.12 17.56
N CYS A 326 0.41 22.48 18.51
CA CYS A 326 -0.92 23.04 18.23
C CYS A 326 -1.00 24.57 18.37
N ARG A 327 0.11 25.26 18.25
CA ARG A 327 0.05 26.73 18.22
C ARG A 327 -0.54 27.19 16.88
N PRO A 328 -1.50 28.15 16.91
CA PRO A 328 -2.09 28.73 15.70
C PRO A 328 -1.04 29.43 14.83
#